data_5ef0ccc77b199a3e6b3ac81484edb0de
#
_entry.id   5ef0ccc77b199a3e6b3ac81484edb0de
#
_cell.length_a   1.000
_cell.length_b   1.000
_cell.length_c   1.000
_cell.angle_alpha   90.00
_cell.angle_beta   90.00
_cell.angle_gamma   90.00
#
_symmetry.space_group_name_H-M   'P 1'
#
loop_
_entity.id
_entity.type
_entity.pdbx_description
1 polymer ?
#
loop_
_entity_poly.entity_id
_entity_poly.type
_entity_poly.pdbx_seq_one_letter_code
_entity_poly.pdbx_strand_id
1 'polypeptide(L)'
;MTEPNFPSCFKQESKPHKFCPGCGHPIVLGMLGRVVDELGIADRTIFLVDIGCSLLAWDFFNLPTTQTHHGRTTPVAVGFKIADPKKIVIAYMGDGGGYAIGLQHTIHSCLRNNPITTILVNNTLYGMTGGQSAPTSVEGEMTTTNLTGNVVEPLRGPELLNTLAQKNAYIARGSIGQPLVLKQYLQKAIQAQQEGNYAFVEALSVCPLNWKTNASETIQRNKELEETFPLGEFTR
;
A
#
# COMPACT_ATOMS: atom_id res chain seq x y z
N MET A 1 -18.63 27.59 2.29
CA MET A 1 -18.05 26.27 1.94
C MET A 1 -16.98 26.02 2.98
N THR A 2 -17.15 25.03 3.86
CA THR A 2 -16.11 24.63 4.80
C THR A 2 -14.92 24.17 3.99
N GLU A 3 -13.72 24.68 4.29
CA GLU A 3 -12.49 24.22 3.66
C GLU A 3 -12.41 22.68 3.76
N PRO A 4 -11.98 21.98 2.70
CA PRO A 4 -11.83 20.55 2.77
C PRO A 4 -10.89 20.23 3.94
N ASN A 5 -11.39 19.48 4.92
CA ASN A 5 -10.64 19.12 6.13
C ASN A 5 -9.55 18.11 5.76
N PHE A 6 -8.42 18.62 5.25
CA PHE A 6 -7.24 17.83 4.98
C PHE A 6 -6.59 17.38 6.29
N PRO A 7 -6.01 16.17 6.34
CA PRO A 7 -5.21 15.75 7.50
C PRO A 7 -4.13 16.79 7.86
N SER A 8 -3.94 17.02 9.15
CA SER A 8 -2.97 18.00 9.65
C SER A 8 -1.53 17.61 9.33
N CYS A 9 -1.27 16.31 9.20
CA CYS A 9 0.03 15.77 8.82
C CYS A 9 0.37 15.95 7.33
N PHE A 10 -0.53 16.51 6.50
CA PHE A 10 -0.23 16.77 5.09
C PHE A 10 0.73 17.94 4.92
N LYS A 11 1.68 17.78 4.03
CA LYS A 11 2.60 18.82 3.62
C LYS A 11 1.93 19.72 2.57
N GLN A 12 1.39 20.86 3.02
CA GLN A 12 0.56 21.75 2.17
C GLN A 12 1.33 22.36 1.01
N GLU A 13 2.59 22.74 1.22
CA GLU A 13 3.47 23.32 0.18
C GLU A 13 3.80 22.34 -0.95
N SER A 14 3.55 21.05 -0.77
CA SER A 14 3.75 20.02 -1.80
C SER A 14 2.48 19.72 -2.61
N LYS A 15 1.48 20.59 -2.54
CA LYS A 15 0.24 20.44 -3.31
C LYS A 15 0.24 21.41 -4.52
N PRO A 16 -0.30 21.00 -5.67
CA PRO A 16 -0.84 19.66 -5.97
C PRO A 16 0.26 18.59 -5.92
N HIS A 17 -0.14 17.37 -5.55
CA HIS A 17 0.77 16.22 -5.47
C HIS A 17 1.28 15.77 -6.85
N LYS A 18 2.35 14.95 -6.87
CA LYS A 18 3.05 14.52 -8.11
C LYS A 18 2.44 13.30 -8.80
N PHE A 19 1.39 12.69 -8.23
CA PHE A 19 0.72 11.55 -8.85
C PHE A 19 -0.10 11.97 -10.07
N CYS A 20 -0.28 11.02 -11.01
CA CYS A 20 -1.08 11.24 -12.21
C CYS A 20 -2.55 11.59 -11.87
N PRO A 21 -3.25 12.33 -12.74
CA PRO A 21 -4.70 12.53 -12.61
C PRO A 21 -5.44 11.20 -12.53
N GLY A 22 -6.34 11.06 -11.56
CA GLY A 22 -7.11 9.84 -11.34
C GLY A 22 -6.36 8.67 -10.70
N CYS A 23 -5.08 8.83 -10.37
CA CYS A 23 -4.31 7.80 -9.66
C CYS A 23 -4.89 7.50 -8.28
N GLY A 24 -4.92 6.22 -7.87
CA GLY A 24 -5.48 5.81 -6.60
C GLY A 24 -4.57 6.03 -5.38
N HIS A 25 -3.26 6.20 -5.56
CA HIS A 25 -2.34 6.47 -4.44
C HIS A 25 -2.76 7.63 -3.52
N PRO A 26 -3.22 8.81 -4.04
CA PRO A 26 -3.65 9.90 -3.18
C PRO A 26 -4.84 9.56 -2.29
N ILE A 27 -5.72 8.64 -2.70
CA ILE A 27 -6.85 8.18 -1.88
C ILE A 27 -6.32 7.35 -0.71
N VAL A 28 -5.41 6.40 -0.97
CA VAL A 28 -4.78 5.58 0.08
C VAL A 28 -4.04 6.47 1.09
N LEU A 29 -3.24 7.41 0.60
CA LEU A 29 -2.48 8.36 1.44
C LEU A 29 -3.43 9.31 2.20
N GLY A 30 -4.54 9.71 1.59
CA GLY A 30 -5.57 10.51 2.24
C GLY A 30 -6.21 9.78 3.42
N MET A 31 -6.50 8.50 3.27
CA MET A 31 -7.03 7.67 4.36
C MET A 31 -5.98 7.44 5.45
N LEU A 32 -4.72 7.18 5.07
CA LEU A 32 -3.63 7.04 6.01
C LEU A 32 -3.41 8.31 6.85
N GLY A 33 -3.41 9.49 6.21
CA GLY A 33 -3.25 10.76 6.91
C GLY A 33 -4.35 11.00 7.96
N ARG A 34 -5.60 10.66 7.63
CA ARG A 34 -6.71 10.74 8.60
C ARG A 34 -6.48 9.80 9.79
N VAL A 35 -5.98 8.58 9.56
CA VAL A 35 -5.66 7.64 10.63
C VAL A 35 -4.53 8.17 11.51
N VAL A 36 -3.48 8.75 10.92
CA VAL A 36 -2.37 9.36 11.67
C VAL A 36 -2.87 10.47 12.60
N ASP A 37 -3.76 11.34 12.09
CA ASP A 37 -4.35 12.43 12.89
C ASP A 37 -5.29 11.90 13.99
N GLU A 38 -6.19 10.98 13.64
CA GLU A 38 -7.16 10.40 14.58
C GLU A 38 -6.51 9.65 15.74
N LEU A 39 -5.37 9.01 15.48
CA LEU A 39 -4.59 8.30 16.50
C LEU A 39 -3.57 9.21 17.23
N GLY A 40 -3.38 10.45 16.77
CA GLY A 40 -2.45 11.42 17.36
C GLY A 40 -1.01 10.92 17.34
N ILE A 41 -0.55 10.29 16.25
CA ILE A 41 0.75 9.60 16.18
C ILE A 41 1.78 10.26 15.27
N ALA A 42 1.51 11.45 14.74
CA ALA A 42 2.36 12.11 13.75
C ALA A 42 3.81 12.30 14.24
N ASP A 43 4.00 12.70 15.49
CA ASP A 43 5.31 12.98 16.13
C ASP A 43 6.22 11.75 16.27
N ARG A 44 5.64 10.56 16.29
CA ARG A 44 6.36 9.28 16.44
C ARG A 44 6.28 8.39 15.20
N THR A 45 5.68 8.84 14.12
CA THR A 45 5.57 8.08 12.88
C THR A 45 6.79 8.29 11.98
N ILE A 46 7.33 7.20 11.46
CA ILE A 46 8.35 7.17 10.40
C ILE A 46 7.71 6.53 9.17
N PHE A 47 7.73 7.27 8.06
CA PHE A 47 7.13 6.85 6.80
C PHE A 47 8.23 6.48 5.79
N LEU A 48 8.24 5.22 5.35
CA LEU A 48 9.20 4.72 4.38
C LEU A 48 8.52 4.47 3.04
N VAL A 49 9.14 4.95 1.97
CA VAL A 49 8.62 4.80 0.60
C VAL A 49 9.54 3.94 -0.26
N ASP A 50 8.93 3.02 -1.01
CA ASP A 50 9.63 2.19 -1.99
C ASP A 50 9.83 2.93 -3.31
N ILE A 51 10.70 2.41 -4.18
CA ILE A 51 10.83 2.86 -5.57
C ILE A 51 9.58 2.43 -6.37
N GLY A 52 9.24 3.21 -7.37
CA GLY A 52 8.01 3.10 -8.17
C GLY A 52 7.07 4.27 -7.87
N CYS A 53 5.78 4.15 -8.19
CA CYS A 53 4.82 5.23 -7.92
C CYS A 53 4.72 5.59 -6.45
N SER A 54 4.94 4.64 -5.54
CA SER A 54 5.00 4.89 -4.09
C SER A 54 6.06 5.91 -3.69
N LEU A 55 7.15 6.06 -4.46
CA LEU A 55 8.17 7.08 -4.24
C LEU A 55 7.59 8.50 -4.24
N LEU A 56 6.59 8.78 -5.07
CA LEU A 56 5.96 10.10 -5.17
C LEU A 56 5.24 10.54 -3.88
N ALA A 57 5.15 9.64 -2.89
CA ALA A 57 4.62 9.95 -1.56
C ALA A 57 5.68 10.57 -0.61
N TRP A 58 6.95 10.66 -1.01
CA TRP A 58 8.05 11.11 -0.15
C TRP A 58 7.86 12.50 0.46
N ASP A 59 7.16 13.39 -0.22
CA ASP A 59 6.85 14.74 0.22
C ASP A 59 5.34 14.97 0.48
N PHE A 60 4.57 13.88 0.59
CA PHE A 60 3.13 13.97 0.78
C PHE A 60 2.73 14.37 2.19
N PHE A 61 3.51 13.93 3.17
CA PHE A 61 3.30 14.16 4.59
C PHE A 61 4.40 15.02 5.20
N ASN A 62 4.04 15.77 6.22
CA ASN A 62 4.99 16.43 7.14
C ASN A 62 5.38 15.47 8.27
N LEU A 63 5.96 14.33 7.88
CA LEU A 63 6.43 13.26 8.75
C LEU A 63 7.90 12.96 8.42
N PRO A 64 8.69 12.44 9.36
CA PRO A 64 9.98 11.83 9.06
C PRO A 64 9.82 10.77 7.98
N THR A 65 10.37 11.04 6.79
CA THR A 65 10.22 10.18 5.60
C THR A 65 11.57 9.78 5.08
N THR A 66 11.73 8.51 4.73
CA THR A 66 12.93 8.00 4.04
C THR A 66 12.56 7.19 2.82
N GLN A 67 13.35 7.36 1.77
CA GLN A 67 13.29 6.55 0.56
C GLN A 67 14.19 5.34 0.71
N THR A 68 13.75 4.20 0.20
CA THR A 68 14.53 2.96 0.22
C THR A 68 14.85 2.47 -1.20
N HIS A 69 15.74 1.53 -1.35
CA HIS A 69 15.89 0.81 -2.61
C HIS A 69 14.67 -0.06 -2.89
N HIS A 70 14.37 -0.29 -4.17
CA HIS A 70 13.22 -1.06 -4.65
C HIS A 70 13.11 -2.42 -3.96
N GLY A 71 11.95 -2.69 -3.35
CA GLY A 71 11.67 -3.90 -2.59
C GLY A 71 12.44 -4.05 -1.28
N ARG A 72 13.06 -2.97 -0.77
CA ARG A 72 13.81 -2.99 0.50
C ARG A 72 13.15 -2.18 1.60
N THR A 73 11.96 -1.67 1.37
CA THR A 73 11.23 -0.85 2.33
C THR A 73 10.93 -1.60 3.62
N THR A 74 10.48 -2.85 3.50
CA THR A 74 10.15 -3.70 4.66
C THR A 74 11.35 -3.98 5.56
N PRO A 75 12.52 -4.46 5.09
CA PRO A 75 13.65 -4.71 5.97
C PRO A 75 14.25 -3.43 6.56
N VAL A 76 14.21 -2.31 5.85
CA VAL A 76 14.62 -1.01 6.40
C VAL A 76 13.66 -0.58 7.50
N ALA A 77 12.35 -0.78 7.33
CA ALA A 77 11.35 -0.52 8.37
C ALA A 77 11.62 -1.36 9.64
N VAL A 78 11.95 -2.63 9.48
CA VAL A 78 12.35 -3.49 10.62
C VAL A 78 13.57 -2.91 11.32
N GLY A 79 14.57 -2.42 10.59
CA GLY A 79 15.75 -1.76 11.16
C GLY A 79 15.39 -0.53 12.00
N PHE A 80 14.51 0.35 11.50
CA PHE A 80 14.02 1.51 12.26
C PHE A 80 13.27 1.07 13.54
N LYS A 81 12.47 0.03 13.45
CA LYS A 81 11.71 -0.46 14.60
C LYS A 81 12.61 -1.09 15.68
N ILE A 82 13.68 -1.74 15.26
CA ILE A 82 14.70 -2.27 16.20
C ILE A 82 15.46 -1.12 16.87
N ALA A 83 15.83 -0.08 16.11
CA ALA A 83 16.56 1.08 16.63
C ALA A 83 15.73 1.91 17.62
N ASP A 84 14.44 2.08 17.36
CA ASP A 84 13.51 2.75 18.28
C ASP A 84 12.15 2.01 18.32
N PRO A 85 11.96 1.12 19.30
CA PRO A 85 10.71 0.34 19.43
C PRO A 85 9.46 1.19 19.68
N LYS A 86 9.58 2.45 20.10
CA LYS A 86 8.45 3.34 20.38
C LYS A 86 7.88 3.98 19.11
N LYS A 87 8.64 3.98 18.02
CA LYS A 87 8.19 4.57 16.76
C LYS A 87 7.10 3.72 16.09
N ILE A 88 6.19 4.41 15.43
CA ILE A 88 5.27 3.81 14.47
C ILE A 88 5.97 3.83 13.12
N VAL A 89 6.22 2.65 12.56
CA VAL A 89 6.99 2.51 11.32
C VAL A 89 6.10 1.97 10.23
N ILE A 90 5.91 2.77 9.17
CA ILE A 90 5.03 2.45 8.05
C ILE A 90 5.87 2.27 6.80
N ALA A 91 5.83 1.07 6.22
CA ALA A 91 6.43 0.74 4.93
C ALA A 91 5.37 0.85 3.83
N TYR A 92 5.53 1.80 2.91
CA TYR A 92 4.60 2.08 1.81
C TYR A 92 5.22 1.69 0.47
N MET A 93 4.59 0.78 -0.25
CA MET A 93 5.17 0.19 -1.46
C MET A 93 4.09 -0.19 -2.49
N GLY A 94 4.50 -0.36 -3.73
CA GLY A 94 3.67 -0.95 -4.78
C GLY A 94 3.75 -2.48 -4.81
N ASP A 95 2.87 -3.10 -5.58
CA ASP A 95 2.78 -4.54 -5.77
C ASP A 95 4.07 -5.14 -6.36
N GLY A 96 4.66 -4.51 -7.36
CA GLY A 96 5.97 -4.93 -7.89
C GLY A 96 7.09 -4.87 -6.86
N GLY A 97 7.08 -3.87 -5.97
CA GLY A 97 8.05 -3.75 -4.89
C GLY A 97 7.87 -4.82 -3.82
N GLY A 98 6.63 -5.02 -3.37
CA GLY A 98 6.33 -5.92 -2.25
C GLY A 98 6.20 -7.39 -2.62
N TYR A 99 5.75 -7.68 -3.84
CA TYR A 99 5.44 -9.04 -4.29
C TYR A 99 6.40 -9.61 -5.34
N ALA A 100 7.28 -8.79 -5.92
CA ALA A 100 8.37 -9.29 -6.77
C ALA A 100 9.69 -9.21 -6.01
N ILE A 101 10.45 -8.13 -6.23
CA ILE A 101 11.80 -8.00 -5.70
C ILE A 101 11.88 -7.98 -4.16
N GLY A 102 10.79 -7.59 -3.48
CA GLY A 102 10.69 -7.53 -2.02
C GLY A 102 9.95 -8.69 -1.37
N LEU A 103 9.43 -9.67 -2.12
CA LEU A 103 8.54 -10.72 -1.60
C LEU A 103 9.15 -11.46 -0.41
N GLN A 104 10.41 -11.86 -0.49
CA GLN A 104 11.10 -12.54 0.61
C GLN A 104 11.10 -11.69 1.90
N HIS A 105 11.28 -10.38 1.80
CA HIS A 105 11.29 -9.50 2.96
C HIS A 105 9.90 -9.33 3.56
N THR A 106 8.88 -9.23 2.71
CA THR A 106 7.47 -9.18 3.12
C THR A 106 7.09 -10.47 3.88
N ILE A 107 7.43 -11.63 3.32
CA ILE A 107 7.21 -12.95 3.94
C ILE A 107 7.94 -13.05 5.29
N HIS A 108 9.24 -12.75 5.33
CA HIS A 108 10.02 -12.90 6.56
C HIS A 108 9.60 -11.92 7.66
N SER A 109 9.13 -10.72 7.32
CA SER A 109 8.62 -9.78 8.31
C SER A 109 7.30 -10.28 8.93
N CYS A 110 6.42 -10.85 8.11
CA CYS A 110 5.18 -11.50 8.56
C CYS A 110 5.49 -12.70 9.46
N LEU A 111 6.35 -13.62 9.01
CA LEU A 111 6.71 -14.86 9.71
C LEU A 111 7.32 -14.60 11.08
N ARG A 112 8.14 -13.55 11.19
CA ARG A 112 8.77 -13.11 12.45
C ARG A 112 7.89 -12.24 13.32
N ASN A 113 6.70 -11.89 12.84
CA ASN A 113 5.81 -10.94 13.50
C ASN A 113 6.51 -9.61 13.85
N ASN A 114 7.34 -9.08 12.93
CA ASN A 114 8.03 -7.83 13.16
C ASN A 114 7.00 -6.69 13.31
N PRO A 115 7.02 -5.88 14.39
CA PRO A 115 5.99 -4.91 14.68
C PRO A 115 6.12 -3.64 13.81
N ILE A 116 5.84 -3.80 12.52
CA ILE A 116 5.76 -2.75 11.51
C ILE A 116 4.43 -2.82 10.77
N THR A 117 3.99 -1.73 10.18
CA THR A 117 2.84 -1.72 9.27
C THR A 117 3.33 -1.64 7.83
N THR A 118 3.01 -2.65 7.02
CA THR A 118 3.25 -2.64 5.58
C THR A 118 1.96 -2.29 4.85
N ILE A 119 1.98 -1.24 4.05
CA ILE A 119 0.88 -0.84 3.16
C ILE A 119 1.34 -1.07 1.73
N LEU A 120 0.68 -1.98 1.04
CA LEU A 120 0.99 -2.33 -0.34
C LEU A 120 -0.14 -1.86 -1.26
N VAL A 121 0.20 -1.05 -2.24
CA VAL A 121 -0.76 -0.56 -3.25
C VAL A 121 -0.70 -1.48 -4.45
N ASN A 122 -1.80 -2.17 -4.72
CA ASN A 122 -1.95 -3.10 -5.82
C ASN A 122 -2.77 -2.47 -6.94
N ASN A 123 -2.12 -2.17 -8.05
CA ASN A 123 -2.73 -1.67 -9.29
C ASN A 123 -2.41 -2.57 -10.49
N THR A 124 -2.00 -3.81 -10.24
CA THR A 124 -1.73 -4.91 -11.18
C THR A 124 -0.55 -4.72 -12.14
N LEU A 125 0.26 -3.65 -11.98
CA LEU A 125 1.37 -3.38 -12.90
C LEU A 125 2.43 -2.45 -12.31
N TYR A 126 3.61 -2.42 -12.94
CA TYR A 126 4.64 -1.42 -12.66
C TYR A 126 4.29 -0.09 -13.32
N GLY A 127 3.62 0.79 -12.56
CA GLY A 127 3.08 2.04 -13.10
C GLY A 127 4.15 3.05 -13.54
N MET A 128 5.17 3.28 -12.72
CA MET A 128 6.18 4.33 -12.96
C MET A 128 7.03 4.07 -14.19
N THR A 129 7.31 2.82 -14.50
CA THR A 129 8.21 2.43 -15.59
C THR A 129 7.49 2.16 -16.92
N GLY A 130 6.18 2.34 -16.97
CA GLY A 130 5.42 2.32 -18.21
C GLY A 130 4.50 1.11 -18.39
N GLY A 131 4.02 0.48 -17.29
CA GLY A 131 2.95 -0.52 -17.32
C GLY A 131 3.40 -1.93 -17.67
N GLN A 132 4.53 -2.38 -17.14
CA GLN A 132 4.96 -3.77 -17.22
C GLN A 132 4.12 -4.67 -16.31
N SER A 133 4.05 -5.97 -16.62
CA SER A 133 3.40 -6.96 -15.78
C SER A 133 4.02 -7.02 -14.39
N ALA A 134 3.17 -7.04 -13.37
CA ALA A 134 3.52 -7.27 -11.98
C ALA A 134 3.06 -8.68 -11.54
N PRO A 135 3.48 -9.18 -10.39
CA PRO A 135 2.99 -10.47 -9.88
C PRO A 135 1.47 -10.52 -9.68
N THR A 136 0.83 -9.37 -9.59
CA THR A 136 -0.62 -9.20 -9.39
C THR A 136 -1.39 -8.93 -10.70
N SER A 137 -0.70 -8.89 -11.85
CA SER A 137 -1.38 -8.74 -13.15
C SER A 137 -2.38 -9.87 -13.35
N VAL A 138 -3.64 -9.49 -13.61
CA VAL A 138 -4.73 -10.47 -13.72
C VAL A 138 -4.64 -11.26 -15.03
N GLU A 139 -5.27 -12.44 -15.07
CA GLU A 139 -5.33 -13.25 -16.28
C GLU A 139 -6.01 -12.45 -17.42
N GLY A 140 -5.45 -12.55 -18.63
CA GLY A 140 -5.88 -11.78 -19.79
C GLY A 140 -5.41 -10.33 -19.83
N GLU A 141 -4.81 -9.79 -18.75
CA GLU A 141 -4.33 -8.40 -18.73
C GLU A 141 -3.18 -8.18 -19.71
N MET A 142 -3.39 -7.29 -20.68
CA MET A 142 -2.33 -6.83 -21.60
C MET A 142 -1.50 -5.74 -20.94
N THR A 143 -0.19 -5.91 -20.97
CA THR A 143 0.78 -4.95 -20.42
C THR A 143 1.88 -4.68 -21.44
N THR A 144 2.77 -3.74 -21.16
CA THR A 144 3.89 -3.43 -22.07
C THR A 144 4.92 -4.56 -22.19
N THR A 145 4.96 -5.50 -21.27
CA THR A 145 5.82 -6.70 -21.31
C THR A 145 5.06 -7.98 -21.64
N ASN A 146 3.73 -7.93 -21.73
CA ASN A 146 2.88 -9.04 -22.10
C ASN A 146 1.76 -8.58 -23.02
N LEU A 147 2.04 -8.53 -24.32
CA LEU A 147 1.15 -7.95 -25.33
C LEU A 147 -0.03 -8.86 -25.71
N THR A 148 0.05 -10.15 -25.40
CA THR A 148 -0.97 -11.16 -25.71
C THR A 148 -1.91 -11.46 -24.55
N GLY A 149 -1.69 -10.80 -23.41
CA GLY A 149 -2.41 -11.03 -22.16
C GLY A 149 -1.68 -11.97 -21.21
N ASN A 150 -1.84 -11.71 -19.90
CA ASN A 150 -1.25 -12.53 -18.86
C ASN A 150 -1.94 -13.91 -18.82
N VAL A 151 -1.15 -14.97 -18.70
CA VAL A 151 -1.64 -16.37 -18.63
C VAL A 151 -1.40 -16.99 -17.26
N VAL A 152 -0.82 -16.23 -16.33
CA VAL A 152 -0.50 -16.70 -14.98
C VAL A 152 -1.51 -16.14 -14.00
N GLU A 153 -1.97 -16.97 -13.06
CA GLU A 153 -2.80 -16.47 -11.95
C GLU A 153 -2.09 -15.39 -11.16
N PRO A 154 -2.78 -14.31 -10.79
CA PRO A 154 -2.19 -13.24 -10.00
C PRO A 154 -1.84 -13.72 -8.59
N LEU A 155 -0.72 -13.22 -8.06
CA LEU A 155 -0.34 -13.49 -6.68
C LEU A 155 -1.37 -12.86 -5.72
N ARG A 156 -1.90 -13.65 -4.80
CA ARG A 156 -2.84 -13.26 -3.74
C ARG A 156 -2.07 -13.09 -2.44
N GLY A 157 -1.57 -11.86 -2.20
CA GLY A 157 -0.64 -11.58 -1.12
C GLY A 157 -1.20 -11.78 0.28
N PRO A 158 -2.36 -11.21 0.67
CA PRO A 158 -2.96 -11.44 1.98
C PRO A 158 -3.21 -12.91 2.27
N GLU A 159 -3.70 -13.69 1.31
CA GLU A 159 -3.92 -15.14 1.44
C GLU A 159 -2.61 -15.87 1.71
N LEU A 160 -1.56 -15.56 0.93
CA LEU A 160 -0.22 -16.13 1.13
C LEU A 160 0.32 -15.79 2.52
N LEU A 161 0.29 -14.53 2.90
CA LEU A 161 0.81 -14.07 4.20
C LEU A 161 0.03 -14.67 5.36
N ASN A 162 -1.29 -14.81 5.24
CA ASN A 162 -2.11 -15.43 6.28
C ASN A 162 -1.72 -16.88 6.57
N THR A 163 -1.22 -17.64 5.58
CA THR A 163 -0.73 -19.00 5.81
C THR A 163 0.51 -19.05 6.73
N LEU A 164 1.28 -17.96 6.78
CA LEU A 164 2.56 -17.85 7.47
C LEU A 164 2.48 -16.99 8.75
N ALA A 165 1.44 -16.18 8.86
CA ALA A 165 1.29 -15.18 9.91
C ALA A 165 1.21 -15.80 11.31
N GLN A 166 1.76 -15.11 12.29
CA GLN A 166 1.53 -15.41 13.69
C GLN A 166 0.10 -15.03 14.09
N LYS A 167 -0.44 -15.69 15.13
CA LYS A 167 -1.83 -15.57 15.54
C LYS A 167 -2.35 -14.14 15.73
N ASN A 168 -1.49 -13.22 16.15
CA ASN A 168 -1.86 -11.83 16.44
C ASN A 168 -1.47 -10.85 15.31
N ALA A 169 -0.90 -11.33 14.20
CA ALA A 169 -0.63 -10.49 13.06
C ALA A 169 -1.94 -10.01 12.42
N TYR A 170 -1.96 -8.77 11.96
CA TYR A 170 -3.11 -8.20 11.26
C TYR A 170 -2.87 -8.18 9.75
N ILE A 171 -3.75 -8.80 8.99
CA ILE A 171 -3.66 -8.84 7.52
C ILE A 171 -5.03 -8.50 6.96
N ALA A 172 -5.07 -7.54 6.02
CA ALA A 172 -6.31 -7.13 5.37
C ALA A 172 -6.09 -6.74 3.91
N ARG A 173 -7.16 -6.81 3.13
CA ARG A 173 -7.26 -6.22 1.79
C ARG A 173 -8.44 -5.26 1.74
N GLY A 174 -8.17 -3.99 1.42
CA GLY A 174 -9.16 -2.97 1.16
C GLY A 174 -9.08 -2.46 -0.29
N SER A 175 -9.96 -1.54 -0.65
CA SER A 175 -10.00 -0.92 -1.97
C SER A 175 -10.22 0.58 -1.87
N ILE A 176 -9.67 1.34 -2.82
CA ILE A 176 -9.98 2.77 -2.96
C ILE A 176 -11.44 3.01 -3.36
N GLY A 177 -12.14 2.01 -3.90
CA GLY A 177 -13.57 2.04 -4.14
C GLY A 177 -14.40 2.09 -2.85
N GLN A 178 -13.81 1.67 -1.73
CA GLN A 178 -14.42 1.67 -0.39
C GLN A 178 -13.51 2.39 0.63
N PRO A 179 -13.27 3.70 0.46
CA PRO A 179 -12.19 4.40 1.18
C PRO A 179 -12.38 4.42 2.70
N LEU A 180 -13.62 4.44 3.19
CA LEU A 180 -13.88 4.41 4.64
C LEU A 180 -13.58 3.03 5.25
N VAL A 181 -13.83 1.94 4.52
CA VAL A 181 -13.46 0.58 4.95
C VAL A 181 -11.94 0.42 4.92
N LEU A 182 -11.28 0.90 3.86
CA LEU A 182 -9.82 0.93 3.77
C LEU A 182 -9.22 1.71 4.96
N LYS A 183 -9.80 2.87 5.33
CA LYS A 183 -9.37 3.64 6.51
C LYS A 183 -9.44 2.81 7.79
N GLN A 184 -10.53 2.06 7.99
CA GLN A 184 -10.67 1.19 9.17
C GLN A 184 -9.59 0.10 9.21
N TYR A 185 -9.24 -0.51 8.08
CA TYR A 185 -8.18 -1.51 8.01
C TYR A 185 -6.80 -0.89 8.29
N LEU A 186 -6.52 0.30 7.78
CA LEU A 186 -5.28 1.03 8.08
C LEU A 186 -5.19 1.37 9.58
N GLN A 187 -6.28 1.75 10.21
CA GLN A 187 -6.33 2.04 11.64
C GLN A 187 -6.05 0.79 12.47
N LYS A 188 -6.71 -0.33 12.18
CA LYS A 188 -6.47 -1.62 12.86
C LYS A 188 -5.03 -2.12 12.66
N ALA A 189 -4.48 -1.93 11.47
CA ALA A 189 -3.09 -2.29 11.18
C ALA A 189 -2.09 -1.52 12.06
N ILE A 190 -2.29 -0.20 12.23
CA ILE A 190 -1.45 0.61 13.11
C ILE A 190 -1.64 0.21 14.58
N GLN A 191 -2.86 -0.09 15.00
CA GLN A 191 -3.15 -0.59 16.35
C GLN A 191 -2.44 -1.93 16.61
N ALA A 192 -2.51 -2.88 15.69
CA ALA A 192 -1.77 -4.16 15.80
C ALA A 192 -0.26 -3.94 15.92
N GLN A 193 0.32 -2.99 15.17
CA GLN A 193 1.71 -2.61 15.33
C GLN A 193 2.01 -2.04 16.73
N GLN A 194 1.11 -1.22 17.28
CA GLN A 194 1.27 -0.65 18.64
C GLN A 194 1.23 -1.73 19.71
N GLU A 195 0.50 -2.82 19.47
CA GLU A 195 0.43 -4.02 20.30
C GLU A 195 1.63 -4.97 20.12
N GLY A 196 2.59 -4.60 19.28
CA GLY A 196 3.80 -5.37 19.05
C GLY A 196 3.69 -6.44 17.95
N ASN A 197 2.70 -6.33 17.07
CA ASN A 197 2.46 -7.31 16.02
C ASN A 197 2.77 -6.77 14.62
N TYR A 198 3.02 -7.68 13.68
CA TYR A 198 3.09 -7.35 12.25
C TYR A 198 1.72 -6.97 11.72
N ALA A 199 1.69 -5.97 10.87
CA ALA A 199 0.48 -5.57 10.18
C ALA A 199 0.71 -5.38 8.67
N PHE A 200 -0.24 -5.85 7.88
CA PHE A 200 -0.21 -5.75 6.42
C PHE A 200 -1.59 -5.34 5.88
N VAL A 201 -1.61 -4.31 5.06
CA VAL A 201 -2.81 -3.90 4.32
C VAL A 201 -2.47 -3.81 2.83
N GLU A 202 -3.10 -4.66 2.03
CA GLU A 202 -3.14 -4.50 0.59
C GLU A 202 -4.28 -3.55 0.23
N ALA A 203 -3.98 -2.49 -0.52
CA ALA A 203 -4.94 -1.54 -1.02
C ALA A 203 -5.09 -1.71 -2.54
N LEU A 204 -6.20 -2.28 -3.00
CA LEU A 204 -6.54 -2.30 -4.41
C LEU A 204 -6.71 -0.87 -4.90
N SER A 205 -6.08 -0.57 -6.02
CA SER A 205 -5.91 0.78 -6.51
C SER A 205 -6.00 0.81 -8.04
N VAL A 206 -5.99 2.00 -8.61
CA VAL A 206 -6.15 2.21 -10.05
C VAL A 206 -4.96 2.92 -10.67
N CYS A 207 -4.67 2.58 -11.92
CA CYS A 207 -3.66 3.23 -12.75
C CYS A 207 -4.25 3.63 -14.12
N PRO A 208 -5.10 4.69 -14.20
CA PRO A 208 -5.78 5.06 -15.46
C PRO A 208 -4.82 5.26 -16.63
N LEU A 209 -3.65 5.83 -16.35
CA LEU A 209 -2.64 6.12 -17.37
C LEU A 209 -2.16 4.85 -18.09
N ASN A 210 -1.71 3.83 -17.33
CA ASN A 210 -1.18 2.60 -17.94
C ASN A 210 -2.27 1.58 -18.29
N TRP A 211 -3.41 1.65 -17.65
CA TRP A 211 -4.59 0.90 -18.07
C TRP A 211 -5.23 1.49 -19.35
N LYS A 212 -4.86 2.74 -19.71
CA LYS A 212 -5.43 3.48 -20.86
C LYS A 212 -6.95 3.59 -20.79
N THR A 213 -7.47 3.87 -19.59
CA THR A 213 -8.90 3.92 -19.29
C THR A 213 -9.36 5.34 -19.00
N ASN A 214 -10.59 5.66 -19.40
CA ASN A 214 -11.30 6.85 -18.93
C ASN A 214 -11.84 6.65 -17.51
N ALA A 215 -12.49 7.67 -16.93
CA ALA A 215 -12.96 7.62 -15.54
C ALA A 215 -13.97 6.49 -15.29
N SER A 216 -14.92 6.28 -16.20
CA SER A 216 -15.95 5.23 -16.06
C SER A 216 -15.34 3.83 -16.14
N GLU A 217 -14.47 3.61 -17.12
CA GLU A 217 -13.74 2.35 -17.31
C GLU A 217 -12.81 2.06 -16.10
N THR A 218 -12.17 3.09 -15.56
CA THR A 218 -11.33 2.97 -14.37
C THR A 218 -12.12 2.50 -13.15
N ILE A 219 -13.31 3.08 -12.93
CA ILE A 219 -14.18 2.68 -11.82
C ILE A 219 -14.68 1.25 -12.03
N GLN A 220 -15.06 0.90 -13.24
CA GLN A 220 -15.50 -0.46 -13.57
C GLN A 220 -14.39 -1.48 -13.33
N ARG A 221 -13.18 -1.19 -13.83
CA ARG A 221 -12.02 -2.07 -13.63
C ARG A 221 -11.65 -2.23 -12.14
N ASN A 222 -11.80 -1.18 -11.33
CA ASN A 222 -11.59 -1.31 -9.88
C ASN A 222 -12.57 -2.32 -9.25
N LYS A 223 -13.84 -2.34 -9.70
CA LYS A 223 -14.81 -3.33 -9.22
C LYS A 223 -14.45 -4.76 -9.65
N GLU A 224 -13.98 -4.94 -10.87
CA GLU A 224 -13.50 -6.22 -11.38
C GLU A 224 -12.29 -6.74 -10.57
N LEU A 225 -11.40 -5.82 -10.14
CA LEU A 225 -10.32 -6.17 -9.22
C LEU A 225 -10.84 -6.61 -7.85
N GLU A 226 -11.89 -5.98 -7.32
CA GLU A 226 -12.52 -6.40 -6.06
C GLU A 226 -13.16 -7.80 -6.14
N GLU A 227 -13.62 -8.20 -7.32
CA GLU A 227 -14.09 -9.57 -7.59
C GLU A 227 -12.94 -10.57 -7.67
N THR A 228 -11.84 -10.19 -8.34
CA THR A 228 -10.65 -11.03 -8.49
C THR A 228 -9.89 -11.20 -7.17
N PHE A 229 -9.82 -10.14 -6.39
CA PHE A 229 -9.12 -10.06 -5.10
C PHE A 229 -10.13 -9.76 -3.98
N PRO A 230 -10.77 -10.78 -3.37
CA PRO A 230 -11.79 -10.55 -2.35
C PRO A 230 -11.29 -9.67 -1.20
N LEU A 231 -12.10 -8.65 -0.87
CA LEU A 231 -11.81 -7.72 0.22
C LEU A 231 -12.09 -8.38 1.58
N GLY A 232 -11.37 -7.94 2.60
CA GLY A 232 -11.63 -8.40 3.97
C GLY A 232 -10.41 -8.44 4.87
N GLU A 233 -10.64 -8.95 6.06
CA GLU A 233 -9.61 -9.22 7.05
C GLU A 233 -9.27 -10.72 7.02
N PHE A 234 -7.98 -11.04 6.96
CA PHE A 234 -7.43 -12.40 6.89
C PHE A 234 -6.81 -12.73 8.24
N THR A 235 -7.65 -12.84 9.26
CA THR A 235 -7.22 -13.22 10.62
C THR A 235 -7.36 -14.72 10.84
N ARG A 236 -6.42 -15.32 11.57
CA ARG A 236 -6.50 -16.72 12.04
C ARG A 236 -7.20 -16.83 13.39
#